data_b749186e7ccf21d1d88786591ae65a21
#
_entry.id   b749186e7ccf21d1d88786591ae65a21
#
_cell.length_a   1.000
_cell.length_b   1.000
_cell.length_c   1.000
_cell.angle_alpha   90.00
_cell.angle_beta   90.00
_cell.angle_gamma   90.00
#
_symmetry.space_group_name_H-M   'P 1'
#
loop_
_entity.id
_entity.type
_entity.pdbx_description
1 polymer ?
#
loop_
_entity_poly.entity_id
_entity_poly.type
_entity_poly.pdbx_seq_one_letter_code
_entity_poly.pdbx_strand_id
1 'polypeptide(L)'
;LEIQKLYDIDDIEFEDITIGLVRLAKNIPDHEFFYKVNQNSDLTFKRIEDVILHGSYYDYFFPRFEAYHKFTKTCFTFISNRSAESKQKKLQTELFSEEENIKFLLNNQVEVQYILHSSEQFPDFSVILLPENLVFPIQDYTLGSEEELYQIIQYYE
;
A
#
# COMPACT_ATOMS: atom_id res chain seq x y z
N LEU A 1 -15.38 31.43 22.26
CA LEU A 1 -15.77 31.31 20.86
C LEU A 1 -14.61 30.86 19.99
N GLU A 2 -13.41 31.40 20.18
CA GLU A 2 -12.22 30.96 19.49
C GLU A 2 -11.80 29.53 19.91
N ILE A 3 -12.03 29.19 21.17
CA ILE A 3 -11.78 27.87 21.72
C ILE A 3 -12.71 26.84 21.07
N GLN A 4 -13.97 27.18 20.80
CA GLN A 4 -14.89 26.31 20.09
C GLN A 4 -14.47 26.07 18.65
N LYS A 5 -13.91 27.06 17.96
CA LYS A 5 -13.37 26.88 16.60
C LYS A 5 -12.15 25.95 16.59
N LEU A 6 -11.30 26.03 17.62
CA LEU A 6 -10.18 25.12 17.78
C LEU A 6 -10.65 23.69 18.02
N TYR A 7 -11.70 23.50 18.83
CA TYR A 7 -12.30 22.19 19.05
C TYR A 7 -12.97 21.65 17.78
N ASP A 8 -13.63 22.49 16.99
CA ASP A 8 -14.21 22.09 15.72
C ASP A 8 -13.15 21.68 14.69
N ILE A 9 -11.95 22.25 14.76
CA ILE A 9 -10.82 21.85 13.93
C ILE A 9 -10.19 20.56 14.45
N ASP A 10 -10.09 20.40 15.78
CA ASP A 10 -9.59 19.16 16.39
C ASP A 10 -10.59 18.01 16.28
N ASP A 11 -11.87 18.32 16.15
CA ASP A 11 -12.96 17.36 15.93
C ASP A 11 -13.14 17.00 14.44
N ILE A 12 -12.29 17.48 13.53
CA ILE A 12 -12.26 16.94 12.17
C ILE A 12 -11.83 15.48 12.28
N GLU A 13 -12.82 14.61 12.31
CA GLU A 13 -12.60 13.19 12.26
C GLU A 13 -11.87 12.85 10.96
N PHE A 14 -10.66 12.31 11.08
CA PHE A 14 -10.01 11.70 9.96
C PHE A 14 -10.83 10.48 9.56
N GLU A 15 -11.33 10.50 8.34
CA GLU A 15 -12.09 9.37 7.82
C GLU A 15 -11.18 8.15 7.70
N ASP A 16 -11.69 7.00 8.12
CA ASP A 16 -10.97 5.74 7.95
C ASP A 16 -10.76 5.46 6.46
N ILE A 17 -9.64 4.84 6.15
CA ILE A 17 -9.30 4.41 4.80
C ILE A 17 -9.53 2.90 4.72
N THR A 18 -10.33 2.48 3.72
CA THR A 18 -10.49 1.07 3.43
C THR A 18 -9.50 0.66 2.35
N ILE A 19 -8.69 -0.35 2.65
CA ILE A 19 -7.73 -0.94 1.72
C ILE A 19 -8.10 -2.39 1.45
N GLY A 20 -7.56 -2.94 0.37
CA GLY A 20 -7.65 -4.36 0.06
C GLY A 20 -6.34 -5.06 0.37
N LEU A 21 -6.41 -6.21 1.02
CA LEU A 21 -5.26 -7.06 1.27
C LEU A 21 -5.21 -8.15 0.21
N VAL A 22 -4.12 -8.17 -0.55
CA VAL A 22 -3.92 -9.09 -1.66
C VAL A 22 -2.90 -10.15 -1.29
N ARG A 23 -3.34 -11.41 -1.27
CA ARG A 23 -2.51 -12.57 -0.97
C ARG A 23 -2.42 -13.45 -2.21
N LEU A 24 -1.20 -13.81 -2.59
CA LEU A 24 -0.96 -14.69 -3.73
C LEU A 24 -0.89 -16.15 -3.28
N ALA A 25 -1.43 -17.04 -4.11
CA ALA A 25 -1.37 -18.48 -3.86
C ALA A 25 0.05 -19.04 -4.05
N LYS A 26 0.86 -18.37 -4.86
CA LYS A 26 2.27 -18.67 -5.03
C LYS A 26 3.07 -17.40 -5.31
N ASN A 27 4.34 -17.42 -5.00
CA ASN A 27 5.23 -16.30 -5.19
C ASN A 27 5.62 -16.14 -6.66
N ILE A 28 5.28 -14.99 -7.24
CA ILE A 28 5.65 -14.63 -8.61
C ILE A 28 6.20 -13.20 -8.64
N PRO A 29 7.05 -12.87 -9.63
CA PRO A 29 7.56 -11.50 -9.77
C PRO A 29 6.45 -10.49 -10.09
N ASP A 30 6.65 -9.24 -9.70
CA ASP A 30 5.71 -8.15 -9.94
C ASP A 30 5.33 -8.02 -11.42
N HIS A 31 6.31 -8.08 -12.32
CA HIS A 31 6.06 -7.93 -13.75
C HIS A 31 5.17 -9.03 -14.31
N GLU A 32 5.29 -10.25 -13.80
CA GLU A 32 4.43 -11.38 -14.21
C GLU A 32 3.02 -11.20 -13.64
N PHE A 33 2.91 -10.81 -12.38
CA PHE A 33 1.62 -10.59 -11.73
C PHE A 33 0.82 -9.50 -12.47
N PHE A 34 1.41 -8.35 -12.70
CA PHE A 34 0.71 -7.24 -13.35
C PHE A 34 0.46 -7.47 -14.83
N TYR A 35 1.30 -8.24 -15.50
CA TYR A 35 1.01 -8.69 -16.86
C TYR A 35 -0.29 -9.49 -16.91
N LYS A 36 -0.47 -10.42 -15.98
CA LYS A 36 -1.70 -11.24 -15.88
C LYS A 36 -2.92 -10.41 -15.49
N VAL A 37 -2.77 -9.51 -14.54
CA VAL A 37 -3.85 -8.62 -14.13
C VAL A 37 -4.30 -7.75 -15.31
N ASN A 38 -3.36 -7.17 -16.03
CA ASN A 38 -3.65 -6.31 -17.17
C ASN A 38 -4.32 -7.05 -18.33
N GLN A 39 -4.03 -8.34 -18.49
CA GLN A 39 -4.69 -9.17 -19.50
C GLN A 39 -6.15 -9.50 -19.15
N ASN A 40 -6.45 -9.67 -17.86
CA ASN A 40 -7.78 -10.09 -17.40
C ASN A 40 -8.70 -8.93 -17.10
N SER A 41 -8.19 -7.73 -16.99
CA SER A 41 -8.91 -6.55 -16.52
C SER A 41 -8.95 -5.47 -17.60
N ASP A 42 -9.96 -4.61 -17.55
CA ASP A 42 -10.03 -3.37 -18.35
C ASP A 42 -9.04 -2.31 -17.85
N LEU A 43 -8.39 -2.58 -16.74
CA LEU A 43 -7.41 -1.70 -16.13
C LEU A 43 -6.01 -2.04 -16.63
N THR A 44 -5.20 -1.02 -16.84
CA THR A 44 -3.79 -1.18 -17.19
C THR A 44 -2.95 -0.59 -16.08
N PHE A 45 -2.39 -1.46 -15.24
CA PHE A 45 -1.49 -1.04 -14.16
C PHE A 45 -0.10 -0.76 -14.72
N LYS A 46 0.44 0.39 -14.32
CA LYS A 46 1.80 0.83 -14.67
C LYS A 46 2.57 1.12 -13.40
N ARG A 47 3.85 0.82 -13.43
CA ARG A 47 4.72 1.18 -12.31
C ARG A 47 4.85 2.70 -12.19
N ILE A 48 4.69 3.19 -10.96
CA ILE A 48 4.90 4.60 -10.61
C ILE A 48 6.00 4.70 -9.56
N GLU A 49 6.25 5.87 -9.05
CA GLU A 49 7.30 6.09 -8.04
C GLU A 49 7.09 5.22 -6.81
N ASP A 50 8.18 4.67 -6.29
CA ASP A 50 8.15 3.84 -5.09
C ASP A 50 7.76 4.67 -3.86
N VAL A 51 7.10 4.01 -2.89
CA VAL A 51 7.06 4.53 -1.52
C VAL A 51 8.45 4.37 -0.93
N ILE A 52 8.99 5.42 -0.35
CA ILE A 52 10.31 5.41 0.29
C ILE A 52 10.14 5.69 1.77
N LEU A 53 10.62 4.78 2.60
CA LEU A 53 10.69 4.97 4.04
C LEU A 53 12.14 5.06 4.48
N HIS A 54 12.44 6.07 5.29
CA HIS A 54 13.78 6.33 5.77
C HIS A 54 13.98 5.75 7.17
N GLY A 55 14.80 4.71 7.28
CA GLY A 55 15.27 4.19 8.55
C GLY A 55 16.58 4.83 8.98
N SER A 56 17.12 4.39 10.10
CA SER A 56 18.41 4.89 10.60
C SER A 56 19.59 4.38 9.76
N TYR A 57 19.54 3.13 9.33
CA TYR A 57 20.64 2.47 8.60
C TYR A 57 20.29 2.18 7.13
N TYR A 58 19.01 2.08 6.81
CA TYR A 58 18.53 1.74 5.46
C TYR A 58 17.45 2.70 5.01
N ASP A 59 17.39 2.95 3.70
CA ASP A 59 16.20 3.47 3.03
C ASP A 59 15.49 2.32 2.35
N TYR A 60 14.18 2.23 2.55
CA TYR A 60 13.34 1.13 2.07
C TYR A 60 12.48 1.59 0.91
N PHE A 61 12.43 0.81 -0.16
CA PHE A 61 11.70 1.11 -1.38
C PHE A 61 10.59 0.09 -1.59
N PHE A 62 9.36 0.59 -1.69
CA PHE A 62 8.18 -0.25 -1.91
C PHE A 62 7.59 0.07 -3.27
N PRO A 63 7.64 -0.87 -4.24
CA PRO A 63 7.08 -0.65 -5.58
C PRO A 63 5.59 -0.34 -5.54
N ARG A 64 5.16 0.56 -6.42
CA ARG A 64 3.75 0.91 -6.61
C ARG A 64 3.35 0.75 -8.06
N PHE A 65 2.09 0.36 -8.26
CA PHE A 65 1.50 0.19 -9.58
C PHE A 65 0.12 0.82 -9.59
N GLU A 66 -0.17 1.64 -10.58
CA GLU A 66 -1.38 2.44 -10.63
C GLU A 66 -2.13 2.23 -11.93
N ALA A 67 -3.45 2.21 -11.87
CA ALA A 67 -4.34 2.21 -13.01
C ALA A 67 -5.52 3.13 -12.78
N TYR A 68 -5.99 3.75 -13.86
CA TYR A 68 -7.17 4.62 -13.85
C TYR A 68 -8.33 3.93 -14.54
N HIS A 69 -9.44 3.80 -13.82
CA HIS A 69 -10.69 3.23 -14.36
C HIS A 69 -11.57 4.34 -14.91
N LYS A 70 -11.73 4.36 -16.23
CA LYS A 70 -12.41 5.46 -16.94
C LYS A 70 -13.87 5.59 -16.59
N PHE A 71 -14.58 4.48 -16.40
CA PHE A 71 -16.02 4.47 -16.15
C PHE A 71 -16.39 5.04 -14.80
N THR A 72 -15.66 4.65 -13.75
CA THR A 72 -15.88 5.12 -12.38
C THR A 72 -15.04 6.33 -12.03
N LYS A 73 -14.11 6.73 -12.90
CA LYS A 73 -13.14 7.81 -12.66
C LYS A 73 -12.36 7.58 -11.37
N THR A 74 -11.99 6.34 -11.14
CA THR A 74 -11.30 5.89 -9.93
C THR A 74 -9.87 5.51 -10.24
N CYS A 75 -8.95 5.93 -9.40
CA CYS A 75 -7.56 5.51 -9.44
C CYS A 75 -7.34 4.37 -8.45
N PHE A 76 -6.76 3.27 -8.91
CA PHE A 76 -6.39 2.13 -8.07
C PHE A 76 -4.88 2.01 -8.01
N THR A 77 -4.35 1.78 -6.81
CA THR A 77 -2.92 1.65 -6.59
C THR A 77 -2.62 0.39 -5.80
N PHE A 78 -1.74 -0.45 -6.34
CA PHE A 78 -1.13 -1.55 -5.60
C PHE A 78 0.19 -1.07 -5.02
N ILE A 79 0.41 -1.32 -3.73
CA ILE A 79 1.67 -1.04 -3.05
C ILE A 79 2.22 -2.36 -2.55
N SER A 80 3.47 -2.67 -2.88
CA SER A 80 4.12 -3.86 -2.33
C SER A 80 4.20 -3.76 -0.81
N ASN A 81 3.76 -4.80 -0.11
CA ASN A 81 3.83 -4.82 1.36
C ASN A 81 5.26 -5.02 1.87
N ARG A 82 6.09 -5.70 1.07
CA ARG A 82 7.50 -5.95 1.39
C ARG A 82 8.39 -5.01 0.60
N SER A 83 9.42 -4.46 1.23
CA SER A 83 10.42 -3.69 0.52
C SER A 83 11.13 -4.56 -0.51
N ALA A 84 11.17 -4.09 -1.77
CA ALA A 84 11.84 -4.81 -2.85
C ALA A 84 13.34 -4.56 -2.84
N GLU A 85 13.73 -3.36 -2.42
CA GLU A 85 15.11 -2.92 -2.38
C GLU A 85 15.32 -2.05 -1.15
N SER A 86 16.50 -2.12 -0.57
CA SER A 86 16.90 -1.22 0.50
C SER A 86 18.33 -0.74 0.25
N LYS A 87 18.55 0.55 0.53
CA LYS A 87 19.88 1.15 0.42
C LYS A 87 20.44 1.37 1.81
N GLN A 88 21.61 0.81 2.06
CA GLN A 88 22.31 1.01 3.31
C GLN A 88 22.91 2.43 3.34
N LYS A 89 22.56 3.20 4.36
CA LYS A 89 23.08 4.57 4.54
C LYS A 89 24.38 4.61 5.30
N LYS A 90 24.50 3.74 6.31
CA LYS A 90 25.69 3.64 7.17
C LYS A 90 25.81 2.23 7.74
N LEU A 91 27.02 1.86 8.12
CA LEU A 91 27.25 0.57 8.76
C LEU A 91 26.60 0.55 10.14
N GLN A 92 25.97 -0.59 10.48
CA GLN A 92 25.49 -0.83 11.82
C GLN A 92 26.69 -1.12 12.71
N THR A 93 27.00 -0.17 13.58
CA THR A 93 28.12 -0.29 14.53
C THR A 93 27.67 -0.74 15.91
N GLU A 94 26.38 -0.70 16.17
CA GLU A 94 25.81 -1.12 17.44
C GLU A 94 25.55 -2.62 17.44
N LEU A 95 26.05 -3.29 18.49
CA LEU A 95 25.97 -4.75 18.65
C LEU A 95 24.52 -5.26 18.73
N PHE A 96 23.58 -4.39 19.11
CA PHE A 96 22.18 -4.71 19.35
C PHE A 96 21.22 -3.96 18.42
N SER A 97 21.72 -3.47 17.28
CA SER A 97 20.85 -2.84 16.30
C SER A 97 19.96 -3.89 15.63
N GLU A 98 18.64 -3.71 15.73
CA GLU A 98 17.62 -4.61 15.15
C GLU A 98 17.11 -4.15 13.81
N GLU A 99 17.69 -3.10 13.20
CA GLU A 99 17.24 -2.62 11.89
C GLU A 99 17.66 -3.60 10.79
N GLU A 100 16.68 -4.26 10.20
CA GLU A 100 16.86 -5.22 9.12
C GLU A 100 16.85 -4.52 7.74
N ASN A 101 17.39 -5.19 6.74
CA ASN A 101 17.40 -4.69 5.36
C ASN A 101 16.08 -4.90 4.63
N ILE A 102 15.10 -5.55 5.25
CA ILE A 102 13.76 -5.78 4.72
C ILE A 102 12.75 -5.20 5.70
N LYS A 103 11.77 -4.47 5.16
CA LYS A 103 10.67 -3.90 5.96
C LYS A 103 9.33 -4.25 5.32
N PHE A 104 8.31 -4.43 6.15
CA PHE A 104 6.93 -4.60 5.73
C PHE A 104 6.09 -3.39 6.15
N LEU A 105 5.18 -2.95 5.28
CA LEU A 105 4.24 -1.88 5.61
C LEU A 105 3.22 -2.35 6.66
N LEU A 106 2.76 -3.61 6.54
CA LEU A 106 1.91 -4.28 7.52
C LEU A 106 2.74 -5.35 8.22
N ASN A 107 3.36 -5.01 9.35
CA ASN A 107 4.25 -5.90 10.08
C ASN A 107 3.57 -7.17 10.61
N ASN A 108 2.27 -7.08 10.94
CA ASN A 108 1.50 -8.17 11.48
C ASN A 108 0.91 -9.09 10.41
N GLN A 109 1.07 -8.74 9.14
CA GLN A 109 0.48 -9.46 8.01
C GLN A 109 1.50 -9.59 6.88
N VAL A 110 2.61 -10.28 7.16
CA VAL A 110 3.73 -10.44 6.22
C VAL A 110 3.37 -11.32 5.01
N GLU A 111 2.30 -12.10 5.11
CA GLU A 111 1.79 -12.93 4.02
C GLU A 111 1.03 -12.14 2.95
N VAL A 112 0.68 -10.88 3.24
CA VAL A 112 0.07 -9.98 2.24
C VAL A 112 1.16 -9.51 1.29
N GLN A 113 1.00 -9.76 0.00
CA GLN A 113 1.94 -9.32 -1.03
C GLN A 113 1.71 -7.88 -1.45
N TYR A 114 0.45 -7.49 -1.62
CA TYR A 114 0.11 -6.13 -2.04
C TYR A 114 -0.99 -5.53 -1.17
N ILE A 115 -0.88 -4.24 -0.98
CA ILE A 115 -1.93 -3.40 -0.41
C ILE A 115 -2.59 -2.67 -1.56
N LEU A 116 -3.90 -2.82 -1.70
CA LEU A 116 -4.68 -2.18 -2.75
C LEU A 116 -5.41 -0.98 -2.18
N HIS A 117 -5.18 0.17 -2.78
CA HIS A 117 -5.79 1.43 -2.38
C HIS A 117 -6.58 2.03 -3.54
N SER A 118 -7.68 2.69 -3.24
CA SER A 118 -8.53 3.39 -4.20
C SER A 118 -8.65 4.86 -3.83
N SER A 119 -8.83 5.70 -4.85
CA SER A 119 -9.11 7.11 -4.64
C SER A 119 -10.52 7.38 -4.10
N GLU A 120 -11.40 6.37 -4.10
CA GLU A 120 -12.75 6.48 -3.55
C GLU A 120 -12.78 6.17 -2.05
N GLN A 121 -13.65 6.85 -1.31
CA GLN A 121 -13.85 6.64 0.11
C GLN A 121 -14.39 5.23 0.42
N PHE A 122 -15.33 4.77 -0.39
CA PHE A 122 -15.94 3.43 -0.25
C PHE A 122 -15.59 2.62 -1.50
N PRO A 123 -14.40 2.04 -1.56
CA PRO A 123 -13.93 1.39 -2.76
C PRO A 123 -14.64 0.08 -3.03
N ASP A 124 -14.88 -0.20 -4.30
CA ASP A 124 -15.30 -1.50 -4.81
C ASP A 124 -14.13 -2.13 -5.55
N PHE A 125 -13.41 -3.04 -4.88
CA PHE A 125 -12.25 -3.71 -5.48
C PHE A 125 -12.64 -4.82 -6.46
N SER A 126 -13.93 -5.19 -6.54
CA SER A 126 -14.41 -6.24 -7.43
C SER A 126 -14.31 -5.86 -8.92
N VAL A 127 -14.14 -4.58 -9.23
CA VAL A 127 -13.90 -4.14 -10.62
C VAL A 127 -12.55 -4.58 -11.16
N ILE A 128 -11.61 -4.96 -10.27
CA ILE A 128 -10.31 -5.47 -10.66
C ILE A 128 -10.43 -6.99 -10.80
N LEU A 129 -10.34 -7.48 -12.03
CA LEU A 129 -10.41 -8.92 -12.30
C LEU A 129 -9.04 -9.54 -12.10
N LEU A 130 -8.85 -10.18 -10.94
CA LEU A 130 -7.63 -10.88 -10.61
C LEU A 130 -7.68 -12.34 -11.07
N PRO A 131 -6.53 -12.95 -11.44
CA PRO A 131 -6.48 -14.37 -11.79
C PRO A 131 -6.91 -15.25 -10.62
N GLU A 132 -8.06 -15.95 -10.73
CA GLU A 132 -8.67 -16.72 -9.63
C GLU A 132 -7.78 -17.84 -9.07
N ASN A 133 -6.98 -18.45 -9.93
CA ASN A 133 -6.08 -19.54 -9.51
C ASN A 133 -4.77 -19.05 -8.90
N LEU A 134 -4.53 -17.75 -8.90
CA LEU A 134 -3.28 -17.14 -8.45
C LEU A 134 -3.44 -16.28 -7.19
N VAL A 135 -4.63 -15.73 -7.00
CA VAL A 135 -4.90 -14.75 -5.95
C VAL A 135 -6.06 -15.24 -5.08
N PHE A 136 -5.88 -15.17 -3.78
CA PHE A 136 -6.99 -15.35 -2.83
C PHE A 136 -7.96 -14.18 -2.93
N PRO A 137 -9.23 -14.33 -2.50
CA PRO A 137 -10.16 -13.20 -2.47
C PRO A 137 -9.59 -12.01 -1.70
N ILE A 138 -9.78 -10.81 -2.25
CA ILE A 138 -9.31 -9.58 -1.59
C ILE A 138 -10.07 -9.39 -0.29
N GLN A 139 -9.32 -9.18 0.78
CA GLN A 139 -9.88 -8.90 2.10
C GLN A 139 -9.88 -7.39 2.32
N ASP A 140 -11.04 -6.83 2.66
CA ASP A 140 -11.13 -5.43 3.06
C ASP A 140 -10.52 -5.26 4.46
N TYR A 141 -9.77 -4.19 4.62
CA TYR A 141 -9.16 -3.82 5.89
C TYR A 141 -9.30 -2.32 6.10
N THR A 142 -9.78 -1.92 7.27
CA THR A 142 -9.97 -0.51 7.60
C THR A 142 -8.78 0.01 8.39
N LEU A 143 -8.15 1.08 7.86
CA LEU A 143 -7.03 1.76 8.53
C LEU A 143 -7.57 2.93 9.35
N GLY A 144 -7.22 2.95 10.62
CA GLY A 144 -7.42 4.14 11.46
C GLY A 144 -6.30 5.14 11.28
N SER A 145 -6.58 6.41 11.61
CA SER A 145 -5.62 7.51 11.44
C SER A 145 -4.35 7.37 12.28
N GLU A 146 -4.36 6.51 13.30
CA GLU A 146 -3.22 6.24 14.17
C GLU A 146 -2.22 5.26 13.56
N GLU A 147 -2.58 4.54 12.51
CA GLU A 147 -1.70 3.55 11.87
C GLU A 147 -0.70 4.22 10.93
N GLU A 148 0.54 3.73 10.94
CA GLU A 148 1.62 4.26 10.09
C GLU A 148 1.25 4.22 8.60
N LEU A 149 0.66 3.12 8.15
CA LEU A 149 0.26 2.98 6.74
C LEU A 149 -0.77 4.03 6.32
N TYR A 150 -1.67 4.43 7.22
CA TYR A 150 -2.62 5.51 6.96
C TYR A 150 -1.87 6.80 6.58
N GLN A 151 -0.85 7.17 7.34
CA GLN A 151 -0.05 8.37 7.11
C GLN A 151 0.71 8.26 5.77
N ILE A 152 1.21 7.09 5.45
CA ILE A 152 1.92 6.83 4.19
C ILE A 152 0.98 7.03 3.00
N ILE A 153 -0.21 6.45 3.05
CA ILE A 153 -1.22 6.59 1.98
C ILE A 153 -1.60 8.06 1.80
N GLN A 154 -1.84 8.80 2.88
CA GLN A 154 -2.15 10.22 2.82
C GLN A 154 -1.03 11.04 2.18
N TYR A 155 0.20 10.73 2.52
CA TYR A 155 1.37 11.44 1.98
C TYR A 155 1.53 11.25 0.48
N TYR A 156 1.26 10.05 -0.03
CA TYR A 156 1.46 9.69 -1.45
C TYR A 156 0.21 9.86 -2.32
N GLU A 157 -0.85 10.33 -1.76
CA GLU A 157 -2.08 10.64 -2.50
C GLU A 157 -1.91 11.76 -3.54
#